data_5217e99acbdb9ebc8135d92991c2657e
#
_entry.id   5217e99acbdb9ebc8135d92991c2657e
#
_cell.length_a   1.000
_cell.length_b   1.000
_cell.length_c   1.000
_cell.angle_alpha   90.00
_cell.angle_beta   90.00
_cell.angle_gamma   90.00
#
_symmetry.space_group_name_H-M   'P 1'
#
loop_
_entity.id
_entity.type
_entity.pdbx_description
1 polymer ?
#
loop_
_entity_poly.entity_id
_entity_poly.type
_entity_poly.pdbx_seq_one_letter_code
_entity_poly.pdbx_strand_id
1 'polypeptide(L)'
;CKVAEIRQRLDDMGCNTPLVGDFHFNGERLLRDYQDCAKALAKYRINPGNVGKGVKGDEKFAYMIEQAALHDKAVRIGVNWGSLDQSLAKKMMDANLALAEPASGDAVMKEALITSALTSAQKAIDLGLPKNKIILSCKVSNVQDLIEVYGDLAQRCDYPLHLGLTEAGMGSKGIVASSAALAVLLQQGIGDTIRISLTPEPGAPRTQEVVVA
;
A
#
# COMPACT_ATOMS: atom_id res chain seq x y z
N CYS A 1 -22.89 0.64 -5.44
CA CYS A 1 -21.61 1.37 -5.50
C CYS A 1 -21.71 2.49 -6.55
N LYS A 2 -21.12 3.66 -6.27
CA LYS A 2 -21.23 4.82 -7.18
C LYS A 2 -19.98 5.04 -8.05
N VAL A 3 -19.03 4.13 -8.03
CA VAL A 3 -17.74 4.30 -8.72
C VAL A 3 -17.92 4.40 -10.23
N ALA A 4 -18.76 3.55 -10.82
CA ALA A 4 -19.00 3.59 -12.26
C ALA A 4 -19.66 4.94 -12.68
N GLU A 5 -20.61 5.44 -11.88
CA GLU A 5 -21.24 6.76 -12.11
C GLU A 5 -20.21 7.90 -11.99
N ILE A 6 -19.30 7.83 -11.01
CA ILE A 6 -18.23 8.81 -10.85
C ILE A 6 -17.31 8.79 -12.07
N ARG A 7 -16.92 7.60 -12.54
CA ARG A 7 -16.07 7.47 -13.74
C ARG A 7 -16.76 8.10 -14.96
N GLN A 8 -18.03 7.77 -15.18
CA GLN A 8 -18.78 8.34 -16.30
C GLN A 8 -18.85 9.87 -16.24
N ARG A 9 -19.13 10.44 -15.08
CA ARG A 9 -19.17 11.90 -14.92
C ARG A 9 -17.82 12.57 -15.16
N LEU A 10 -16.72 11.92 -14.75
CA LEU A 10 -15.37 12.41 -15.04
C LEU A 10 -15.08 12.35 -16.55
N ASP A 11 -15.49 11.28 -17.24
CA ASP A 11 -15.35 11.14 -18.68
C ASP A 11 -16.13 12.22 -19.42
N ASP A 12 -17.38 12.47 -19.00
CA ASP A 12 -18.25 13.54 -19.57
C ASP A 12 -17.64 14.95 -19.38
N MET A 13 -16.82 15.13 -18.34
CA MET A 13 -16.07 16.36 -18.08
C MET A 13 -14.70 16.42 -18.81
N GLY A 14 -14.35 15.42 -19.59
CA GLY A 14 -13.03 15.30 -20.23
C GLY A 14 -11.88 14.99 -19.24
N CYS A 15 -12.18 14.53 -18.03
CA CYS A 15 -11.20 14.21 -17.02
C CYS A 15 -10.78 12.74 -17.10
N ASN A 16 -9.57 12.47 -17.60
CA ASN A 16 -9.04 11.13 -17.79
C ASN A 16 -8.27 10.58 -16.56
N THR A 17 -8.34 11.25 -15.42
CA THR A 17 -7.65 10.80 -14.20
C THR A 17 -8.15 9.42 -13.76
N PRO A 18 -7.26 8.43 -13.60
CA PRO A 18 -7.65 7.08 -13.24
C PRO A 18 -8.15 7.01 -11.79
N LEU A 19 -9.20 6.21 -11.57
CA LEU A 19 -9.73 5.94 -10.24
C LEU A 19 -9.02 4.73 -9.62
N VAL A 20 -8.58 4.86 -8.37
CA VAL A 20 -7.97 3.78 -7.60
C VAL A 20 -8.92 3.36 -6.49
N GLY A 21 -9.27 2.09 -6.44
CA GLY A 21 -10.03 1.52 -5.33
C GLY A 21 -9.10 1.26 -4.15
N ASP A 22 -9.29 2.00 -3.06
CA ASP A 22 -8.52 1.81 -1.84
C ASP A 22 -9.30 0.87 -0.90
N PHE A 23 -9.10 -0.44 -1.08
CA PHE A 23 -9.84 -1.47 -0.37
C PHE A 23 -9.24 -1.76 1.00
N HIS A 24 -10.07 -1.65 2.01
CA HIS A 24 -9.81 -2.07 3.36
C HIS A 24 -10.66 -3.31 3.68
N PHE A 25 -11.49 -3.29 4.70
CA PHE A 25 -12.15 -4.47 5.26
C PHE A 25 -13.14 -5.22 4.35
N ASN A 26 -13.77 -4.55 3.39
CA ASN A 26 -14.89 -5.08 2.57
C ASN A 26 -14.59 -5.10 1.06
N GLY A 27 -13.32 -5.11 0.67
CA GLY A 27 -12.93 -5.03 -0.74
C GLY A 27 -13.50 -6.17 -1.58
N GLU A 28 -13.41 -7.40 -1.09
CA GLU A 28 -13.91 -8.59 -1.77
C GLU A 28 -15.43 -8.53 -2.00
N ARG A 29 -16.18 -8.02 -1.02
CA ARG A 29 -17.62 -7.86 -1.12
C ARG A 29 -18.00 -6.78 -2.15
N LEU A 30 -17.31 -5.65 -2.13
CA LEU A 30 -17.56 -4.57 -3.09
C LEU A 30 -17.28 -5.03 -4.52
N LEU A 31 -16.21 -5.76 -4.76
CA LEU A 31 -15.87 -6.27 -6.08
C LEU A 31 -16.83 -7.39 -6.52
N ARG A 32 -17.35 -8.20 -5.58
CA ARG A 32 -18.32 -9.26 -5.86
C ARG A 32 -19.71 -8.71 -6.19
N ASP A 33 -20.22 -7.83 -5.34
CA ASP A 33 -21.59 -7.33 -5.42
C ASP A 33 -21.76 -6.25 -6.52
N TYR A 34 -20.65 -5.60 -6.94
CA TYR A 34 -20.66 -4.47 -7.87
C TYR A 34 -19.59 -4.63 -8.95
N GLN A 35 -19.86 -5.48 -9.94
CA GLN A 35 -18.94 -5.74 -11.05
C GLN A 35 -18.59 -4.48 -11.87
N ASP A 36 -19.52 -3.53 -11.97
CA ASP A 36 -19.27 -2.24 -12.62
C ASP A 36 -18.23 -1.39 -11.85
N CYS A 37 -18.16 -1.54 -10.53
CA CYS A 37 -17.09 -0.95 -9.72
C CYS A 37 -15.75 -1.56 -10.07
N ALA A 38 -15.68 -2.90 -10.16
CA ALA A 38 -14.45 -3.60 -10.52
C ALA A 38 -13.90 -3.15 -11.89
N LYS A 39 -14.79 -3.00 -12.87
CA LYS A 39 -14.43 -2.58 -14.24
C LYS A 39 -14.00 -1.10 -14.31
N ALA A 40 -14.70 -0.22 -13.60
CA ALA A 40 -14.49 1.23 -13.67
C ALA A 40 -13.19 1.69 -12.97
N LEU A 41 -12.67 0.91 -12.03
CA LEU A 41 -11.40 1.18 -11.37
C LEU A 41 -10.22 0.86 -12.29
N ALA A 42 -9.21 1.72 -12.28
CA ALA A 42 -7.96 1.50 -13.01
C ALA A 42 -6.97 0.63 -12.22
N LYS A 43 -7.05 0.67 -10.90
CA LYS A 43 -6.13 -0.04 -10.00
C LYS A 43 -6.83 -0.36 -8.68
N TYR A 44 -6.46 -1.49 -8.07
CA TYR A 44 -6.89 -1.86 -6.73
C TYR A 44 -5.74 -1.66 -5.74
N ARG A 45 -5.97 -0.96 -4.64
CA ARG A 45 -5.07 -0.99 -3.50
C ARG A 45 -5.62 -1.96 -2.47
N ILE A 46 -4.81 -2.95 -2.11
CA ILE A 46 -5.16 -4.00 -1.15
C ILE A 46 -4.15 -3.92 0.00
N ASN A 47 -4.66 -3.85 1.23
CA ASN A 47 -3.84 -3.98 2.43
C ASN A 47 -4.00 -5.40 3.00
N PRO A 48 -2.98 -6.27 2.89
CA PRO A 48 -3.08 -7.66 3.35
C PRO A 48 -3.48 -7.78 4.82
N GLY A 49 -3.01 -6.86 5.67
CA GLY A 49 -3.34 -6.86 7.10
C GLY A 49 -4.80 -6.50 7.43
N ASN A 50 -5.54 -5.94 6.47
CA ASN A 50 -6.93 -5.49 6.67
C ASN A 50 -7.98 -6.36 5.98
N VAL A 51 -7.59 -7.33 5.15
CA VAL A 51 -8.57 -8.18 4.44
C VAL A 51 -9.16 -9.28 5.30
N GLY A 52 -8.59 -9.54 6.47
CA GLY A 52 -9.02 -10.56 7.41
C GLY A 52 -7.84 -11.36 7.97
N LYS A 53 -8.13 -12.30 8.85
CA LYS A 53 -7.10 -13.15 9.47
C LYS A 53 -7.27 -14.61 9.07
N GLY A 54 -6.15 -15.34 8.95
CA GLY A 54 -6.12 -16.76 8.63
C GLY A 54 -6.80 -17.09 7.29
N VAL A 55 -7.32 -18.29 7.15
CA VAL A 55 -7.90 -18.83 5.91
C VAL A 55 -8.93 -17.87 5.27
N LYS A 56 -9.82 -17.27 6.06
CA LYS A 56 -10.81 -16.31 5.54
C LYS A 56 -10.17 -15.04 4.98
N GLY A 57 -9.09 -14.56 5.56
CA GLY A 57 -8.32 -13.44 5.03
C GLY A 57 -7.65 -13.80 3.71
N ASP A 58 -7.10 -15.00 3.64
CA ASP A 58 -6.47 -15.54 2.44
C ASP A 58 -7.46 -15.69 1.28
N GLU A 59 -8.66 -16.21 1.54
CA GLU A 59 -9.73 -16.33 0.53
C GLU A 59 -10.19 -14.97 0.00
N LYS A 60 -10.32 -13.98 0.87
CA LYS A 60 -10.68 -12.60 0.49
C LYS A 60 -9.60 -11.95 -0.36
N PHE A 61 -8.34 -12.10 0.03
CA PHE A 61 -7.21 -11.61 -0.73
C PHE A 61 -7.17 -12.25 -2.12
N ALA A 62 -7.29 -13.59 -2.18
CA ALA A 62 -7.31 -14.35 -3.42
C ALA A 62 -8.41 -13.85 -4.36
N TYR A 63 -9.64 -13.72 -3.87
CA TYR A 63 -10.74 -13.21 -4.68
C TYR A 63 -10.47 -11.82 -5.28
N MET A 64 -9.90 -10.90 -4.51
CA MET A 64 -9.56 -9.56 -5.03
C MET A 64 -8.46 -9.60 -6.09
N ILE A 65 -7.47 -10.48 -5.94
CA ILE A 65 -6.41 -10.69 -6.94
C ILE A 65 -6.99 -11.31 -8.22
N GLU A 66 -7.84 -12.32 -8.09
CA GLU A 66 -8.53 -12.95 -9.23
C GLU A 66 -9.37 -11.93 -10.01
N GLN A 67 -10.09 -11.03 -9.31
CA GLN A 67 -10.84 -9.95 -9.97
C GLN A 67 -9.91 -8.95 -10.67
N ALA A 68 -8.73 -8.67 -10.10
CA ALA A 68 -7.74 -7.83 -10.74
C ALA A 68 -7.20 -8.47 -12.02
N ALA A 69 -6.87 -9.76 -11.98
CA ALA A 69 -6.41 -10.52 -13.14
C ALA A 69 -7.51 -10.61 -14.22
N LEU A 70 -8.74 -10.91 -13.83
CA LEU A 70 -9.89 -11.02 -14.74
C LEU A 70 -10.16 -9.71 -15.51
N HIS A 71 -10.00 -8.58 -14.85
CA HIS A 71 -10.27 -7.26 -15.43
C HIS A 71 -9.01 -6.51 -15.88
N ASP A 72 -7.86 -7.19 -15.95
CA ASP A 72 -6.56 -6.64 -16.33
C ASP A 72 -6.15 -5.39 -15.50
N LYS A 73 -6.44 -5.40 -14.21
CA LYS A 73 -6.14 -4.27 -13.31
C LYS A 73 -4.80 -4.44 -12.62
N ALA A 74 -4.06 -3.35 -12.47
CA ALA A 74 -2.90 -3.31 -11.59
C ALA A 74 -3.34 -3.39 -10.12
N VAL A 75 -2.49 -3.98 -9.28
CA VAL A 75 -2.71 -4.06 -7.83
C VAL A 75 -1.55 -3.40 -7.10
N ARG A 76 -1.86 -2.48 -6.20
CA ARG A 76 -0.91 -2.01 -5.21
C ARG A 76 -1.12 -2.76 -3.90
N ILE A 77 -0.16 -3.61 -3.55
CA ILE A 77 -0.09 -4.26 -2.24
C ILE A 77 0.48 -3.22 -1.27
N GLY A 78 -0.39 -2.73 -0.40
CA GLY A 78 -0.08 -1.61 0.48
C GLY A 78 -0.05 -2.02 1.94
N VAL A 79 1.13 -2.38 2.44
CA VAL A 79 1.35 -2.72 3.85
C VAL A 79 1.59 -1.44 4.65
N ASN A 80 1.00 -1.36 5.83
CA ASN A 80 1.23 -0.28 6.78
C ASN A 80 1.64 -0.87 8.13
N TRP A 81 2.54 -0.20 8.82
CA TRP A 81 2.98 -0.60 10.15
C TRP A 81 1.82 -0.86 11.12
N GLY A 82 0.87 0.07 11.21
CA GLY A 82 -0.27 -0.03 12.13
C GLY A 82 -1.29 -1.14 11.83
N SER A 83 -1.19 -1.78 10.66
CA SER A 83 -2.07 -2.87 10.23
C SER A 83 -1.32 -4.15 9.86
N LEU A 84 -0.06 -4.28 10.28
CA LEU A 84 0.73 -5.48 10.05
C LEU A 84 0.08 -6.69 10.74
N ASP A 85 0.13 -7.85 10.10
CA ASP A 85 -0.36 -9.10 10.68
C ASP A 85 0.38 -9.43 11.96
N GLN A 86 -0.34 -9.41 13.07
CA GLN A 86 0.21 -9.66 14.40
C GLN A 86 0.73 -11.09 14.56
N SER A 87 0.21 -12.06 13.81
CA SER A 87 0.69 -13.44 13.85
C SER A 87 2.08 -13.55 13.19
N LEU A 88 2.29 -12.86 12.07
CA LEU A 88 3.58 -12.75 11.42
C LEU A 88 4.59 -12.02 12.31
N ALA A 89 4.23 -10.86 12.84
CA ALA A 89 5.07 -10.08 13.72
C ALA A 89 5.51 -10.89 14.96
N LYS A 90 4.56 -11.56 15.61
CA LYS A 90 4.85 -12.43 16.76
C LYS A 90 5.80 -13.57 16.38
N LYS A 91 5.53 -14.29 15.30
CA LYS A 91 6.38 -15.40 14.84
C LYS A 91 7.83 -14.94 14.60
N MET A 92 7.99 -13.77 13.99
CA MET A 92 9.33 -13.23 13.72
C MET A 92 10.01 -12.75 15.00
N MET A 93 9.29 -12.16 15.95
CA MET A 93 9.83 -11.80 17.27
C MET A 93 10.27 -13.03 18.06
N ASP A 94 9.43 -14.08 18.11
CA ASP A 94 9.76 -15.32 18.82
C ASP A 94 11.00 -15.98 18.19
N ALA A 95 11.11 -16.00 16.87
CA ALA A 95 12.28 -16.52 16.17
C ALA A 95 13.54 -15.68 16.46
N ASN A 96 13.43 -14.36 16.50
CA ASN A 96 14.55 -13.47 16.81
C ASN A 96 15.06 -13.66 18.24
N LEU A 97 14.17 -13.85 19.21
CA LEU A 97 14.56 -14.09 20.60
C LEU A 97 15.30 -15.41 20.80
N ALA A 98 15.18 -16.37 19.89
CA ALA A 98 15.91 -17.62 19.91
C ALA A 98 17.34 -17.53 19.35
N LEU A 99 17.73 -16.39 18.76
CA LEU A 99 19.09 -16.18 18.23
C LEU A 99 20.09 -15.89 19.36
N ALA A 100 21.34 -16.21 19.12
CA ALA A 100 22.44 -15.89 20.06
C ALA A 100 22.60 -14.36 20.22
N GLU A 101 22.39 -13.61 19.16
CA GLU A 101 22.43 -12.16 19.13
C GLU A 101 21.12 -11.62 18.54
N PRO A 102 20.08 -11.42 19.34
CA PRO A 102 18.80 -10.90 18.87
C PRO A 102 18.92 -9.46 18.33
N ALA A 103 18.33 -9.21 17.18
CA ALA A 103 18.15 -7.85 16.67
C ALA A 103 17.14 -7.06 17.52
N SER A 104 17.15 -5.74 17.38
CA SER A 104 16.18 -4.88 18.07
C SER A 104 14.74 -5.21 17.61
N GLY A 105 13.79 -5.04 18.50
CA GLY A 105 12.38 -5.24 18.15
C GLY A 105 11.92 -4.39 16.96
N ASP A 106 12.45 -3.19 16.84
CA ASP A 106 12.18 -2.28 15.73
C ASP A 106 12.69 -2.84 14.39
N ALA A 107 13.92 -3.37 14.38
CA ALA A 107 14.48 -4.02 13.19
C ALA A 107 13.64 -5.25 12.77
N VAL A 108 13.19 -6.06 13.72
CA VAL A 108 12.30 -7.20 13.43
C VAL A 108 10.96 -6.75 12.85
N MET A 109 10.42 -5.65 13.33
CA MET A 109 9.15 -5.12 12.80
C MET A 109 9.29 -4.55 11.39
N LYS A 110 10.41 -3.89 11.06
CA LYS A 110 10.73 -3.45 9.69
C LYS A 110 10.85 -4.65 8.75
N GLU A 111 11.57 -5.68 9.16
CA GLU A 111 11.69 -6.94 8.41
C GLU A 111 10.32 -7.62 8.21
N ALA A 112 9.46 -7.64 9.23
CA ALA A 112 8.12 -8.19 9.12
C ALA A 112 7.25 -7.41 8.12
N LEU A 113 7.41 -6.09 8.05
CA LEU A 113 6.71 -5.24 7.09
C LEU A 113 7.12 -5.58 5.65
N ILE A 114 8.42 -5.69 5.38
CA ILE A 114 8.99 -6.04 4.08
C ILE A 114 8.58 -7.47 3.69
N THR A 115 8.74 -8.41 4.60
CA THR A 115 8.33 -9.82 4.40
C THR A 115 6.85 -9.92 4.05
N SER A 116 5.98 -9.19 4.73
CA SER A 116 4.54 -9.16 4.44
C SER A 116 4.25 -8.66 3.01
N ALA A 117 4.96 -7.63 2.54
CA ALA A 117 4.81 -7.11 1.20
C ALA A 117 5.26 -8.13 0.14
N LEU A 118 6.46 -8.69 0.30
CA LEU A 118 7.05 -9.63 -0.66
C LEU A 118 6.27 -10.94 -0.74
N THR A 119 5.88 -11.52 0.40
CA THR A 119 5.07 -12.75 0.42
C THR A 119 3.68 -12.54 -0.17
N SER A 120 3.08 -11.37 0.05
CA SER A 120 1.79 -11.03 -0.57
C SER A 120 1.92 -10.82 -2.08
N ALA A 121 3.04 -10.27 -2.56
CA ALA A 121 3.31 -10.14 -3.99
C ALA A 121 3.49 -11.53 -4.65
N GLN A 122 4.25 -12.41 -4.02
CA GLN A 122 4.41 -13.79 -4.51
C GLN A 122 3.07 -14.52 -4.57
N LYS A 123 2.27 -14.42 -3.51
CA LYS A 123 0.92 -14.99 -3.48
C LYS A 123 0.03 -14.44 -4.60
N ALA A 124 0.13 -13.15 -4.93
CA ALA A 124 -0.62 -12.58 -6.04
C ALA A 124 -0.19 -13.16 -7.40
N ILE A 125 1.10 -13.42 -7.60
CA ILE A 125 1.62 -14.12 -8.80
C ILE A 125 1.08 -15.55 -8.87
N ASP A 126 1.14 -16.28 -7.76
CA ASP A 126 0.67 -17.68 -7.68
C ASP A 126 -0.84 -17.77 -8.00
N LEU A 127 -1.59 -16.71 -7.75
CA LEU A 127 -3.01 -16.55 -8.10
C LEU A 127 -3.24 -16.05 -9.54
N GLY A 128 -2.20 -15.91 -10.34
CA GLY A 128 -2.29 -15.57 -11.76
C GLY A 128 -2.20 -14.09 -12.11
N LEU A 129 -1.88 -13.20 -11.15
CA LEU A 129 -1.66 -11.79 -11.47
C LEU A 129 -0.25 -11.61 -12.08
N PRO A 130 -0.10 -11.02 -13.28
CA PRO A 130 1.21 -10.79 -13.88
C PRO A 130 2.08 -9.88 -13.02
N LYS A 131 3.39 -10.17 -12.93
CA LYS A 131 4.36 -9.42 -12.12
C LYS A 131 4.34 -7.92 -12.43
N ASN A 132 4.21 -7.55 -13.69
CA ASN A 132 4.17 -6.15 -14.15
C ASN A 132 2.87 -5.40 -13.78
N LYS A 133 1.91 -6.08 -13.15
CA LYS A 133 0.68 -5.48 -12.62
C LYS A 133 0.75 -5.28 -11.09
N ILE A 134 1.88 -5.57 -10.45
CA ILE A 134 2.05 -5.46 -9.00
C ILE A 134 2.90 -4.23 -8.67
N ILE A 135 2.43 -3.45 -7.71
CA ILE A 135 3.11 -2.29 -7.11
C ILE A 135 3.19 -2.54 -5.61
N LEU A 136 4.33 -2.23 -4.98
CA LEU A 136 4.48 -2.38 -3.53
C LEU A 136 4.50 -1.04 -2.80
N SER A 137 3.98 -1.03 -1.60
CA SER A 137 4.17 0.07 -0.65
C SER A 137 4.24 -0.43 0.79
N CYS A 138 5.27 0.01 1.51
CA CYS A 138 5.53 -0.28 2.92
C CYS A 138 5.55 1.03 3.69
N LYS A 139 4.43 1.42 4.30
CA LYS A 139 4.29 2.75 4.89
C LYS A 139 4.50 2.72 6.40
N VAL A 140 5.34 3.63 6.84
CA VAL A 140 5.62 3.95 8.23
C VAL A 140 5.42 5.45 8.47
N SER A 141 5.42 5.90 9.72
CA SER A 141 5.21 7.31 10.08
C SER A 141 6.49 8.09 10.38
N ASN A 142 7.63 7.41 10.49
CA ASN A 142 8.93 8.00 10.77
C ASN A 142 9.77 8.13 9.49
N VAL A 143 10.50 9.25 9.34
CA VAL A 143 11.31 9.56 8.15
C VAL A 143 12.45 8.55 7.98
N GLN A 144 13.22 8.29 9.04
CA GLN A 144 14.37 7.39 9.00
C GLN A 144 13.91 5.95 8.69
N ASP A 145 12.86 5.49 9.36
CA ASP A 145 12.31 4.15 9.13
C ASP A 145 11.80 3.99 7.69
N LEU A 146 11.23 5.05 7.09
CA LEU A 146 10.80 5.00 5.70
C LEU A 146 12.00 4.82 4.76
N ILE A 147 13.07 5.58 4.99
CA ILE A 147 14.30 5.51 4.19
C ILE A 147 14.92 4.11 4.29
N GLU A 148 15.04 3.56 5.51
CA GLU A 148 15.59 2.22 5.75
C GLU A 148 14.73 1.14 5.09
N VAL A 149 13.42 1.14 5.31
CA VAL A 149 12.48 0.14 4.77
C VAL A 149 12.50 0.14 3.24
N TYR A 150 12.46 1.30 2.60
CA TYR A 150 12.46 1.35 1.13
C TYR A 150 13.84 1.13 0.53
N GLY A 151 14.92 1.51 1.24
CA GLY A 151 16.28 1.19 0.85
C GLY A 151 16.52 -0.32 0.82
N ASP A 152 16.05 -1.05 1.84
CA ASP A 152 16.14 -2.51 1.90
C ASP A 152 15.17 -3.17 0.87
N LEU A 153 13.93 -2.73 0.80
CA LEU A 153 12.95 -3.26 -0.14
C LEU A 153 13.41 -3.14 -1.60
N ALA A 154 14.01 -2.01 -1.98
CA ALA A 154 14.53 -1.78 -3.33
C ALA A 154 15.70 -2.70 -3.71
N GLN A 155 16.47 -3.18 -2.73
CA GLN A 155 17.54 -4.16 -2.96
C GLN A 155 17.00 -5.59 -3.11
N ARG A 156 15.79 -5.86 -2.63
CA ARG A 156 15.19 -7.21 -2.54
C ARG A 156 14.15 -7.48 -3.64
N CYS A 157 13.73 -6.48 -4.39
CA CYS A 157 12.76 -6.65 -5.46
C CYS A 157 12.89 -5.58 -6.54
N ASP A 158 12.32 -5.87 -7.70
CA ASP A 158 12.23 -4.99 -8.88
C ASP A 158 10.78 -4.55 -9.17
N TYR A 159 9.88 -4.63 -8.19
CA TYR A 159 8.53 -4.09 -8.33
C TYR A 159 8.55 -2.56 -8.28
N PRO A 160 7.67 -1.88 -9.04
CA PRO A 160 7.42 -0.47 -8.84
C PRO A 160 7.06 -0.17 -7.38
N LEU A 161 7.66 0.88 -6.83
CA LEU A 161 7.51 1.27 -5.43
C LEU A 161 6.67 2.54 -5.30
N HIS A 162 5.68 2.50 -4.42
CA HIS A 162 4.83 3.64 -4.10
C HIS A 162 5.19 4.21 -2.74
N LEU A 163 5.89 5.35 -2.75
CA LEU A 163 6.42 6.00 -1.56
C LEU A 163 5.38 6.84 -0.81
N GLY A 164 5.61 7.08 0.44
CA GLY A 164 4.90 8.04 1.27
C GLY A 164 4.89 7.67 2.74
N LEU A 165 5.00 8.69 3.59
CA LEU A 165 4.72 8.54 5.00
C LEU A 165 3.23 8.32 5.23
N THR A 166 2.87 7.62 6.31
CA THR A 166 1.52 7.62 6.86
C THR A 166 1.51 8.46 8.11
N GLU A 167 0.44 9.25 8.30
CA GLU A 167 0.31 10.11 9.50
C GLU A 167 1.52 11.05 9.70
N ALA A 168 1.98 11.67 8.62
CA ALA A 168 3.18 12.51 8.63
C ALA A 168 3.07 13.73 9.57
N GLY A 169 1.86 14.14 9.90
CA GLY A 169 1.56 15.28 10.77
C GLY A 169 0.72 16.34 10.08
N MET A 170 0.41 17.39 10.85
CA MET A 170 -0.40 18.52 10.40
C MET A 170 0.49 19.64 9.87
N GLY A 171 0.01 20.39 8.88
CA GLY A 171 0.63 21.60 8.36
C GLY A 171 2.08 21.41 7.93
N SER A 172 2.94 22.37 8.28
CA SER A 172 4.36 22.37 7.91
C SER A 172 5.13 21.14 8.40
N LYS A 173 4.78 20.58 9.57
CA LYS A 173 5.43 19.37 10.09
C LYS A 173 5.27 18.19 9.11
N GLY A 174 4.04 17.95 8.66
CA GLY A 174 3.76 16.86 7.71
C GLY A 174 4.40 17.08 6.35
N ILE A 175 4.39 18.33 5.87
CA ILE A 175 5.02 18.71 4.60
C ILE A 175 6.53 18.47 4.66
N VAL A 176 7.21 19.03 5.68
CA VAL A 176 8.67 18.88 5.83
C VAL A 176 9.08 17.41 5.98
N ALA A 177 8.38 16.65 6.83
CA ALA A 177 8.67 15.23 7.02
C ALA A 177 8.51 14.43 5.73
N SER A 178 7.41 14.65 5.00
CA SER A 178 7.17 13.98 3.73
C SER A 178 8.20 14.36 2.67
N SER A 179 8.51 15.66 2.54
CA SER A 179 9.51 16.15 1.57
C SER A 179 10.89 15.60 1.86
N ALA A 180 11.31 15.58 3.14
CA ALA A 180 12.62 15.04 3.53
C ALA A 180 12.75 13.55 3.21
N ALA A 181 11.75 12.73 3.58
CA ALA A 181 11.77 11.31 3.33
C ALA A 181 11.77 10.98 1.82
N LEU A 182 10.89 11.64 1.06
CA LEU A 182 10.78 11.43 -0.39
C LEU A 182 12.01 11.90 -1.13
N ALA A 183 12.58 13.07 -0.77
CA ALA A 183 13.76 13.61 -1.42
C ALA A 183 14.97 12.66 -1.33
N VAL A 184 15.22 12.06 -0.15
CA VAL A 184 16.32 11.11 0.04
C VAL A 184 16.13 9.87 -0.82
N LEU A 185 14.93 9.28 -0.85
CA LEU A 185 14.65 8.07 -1.63
C LEU A 185 14.69 8.34 -3.14
N LEU A 186 14.04 9.40 -3.60
CA LEU A 186 14.01 9.76 -5.03
C LEU A 186 15.41 10.12 -5.56
N GLN A 187 16.27 10.77 -4.76
CA GLN A 187 17.66 11.03 -5.12
C GLN A 187 18.47 9.74 -5.33
N GLN A 188 18.12 8.67 -4.63
CA GLN A 188 18.72 7.35 -4.77
C GLN A 188 18.12 6.55 -5.95
N GLY A 189 17.17 7.10 -6.69
CA GLY A 189 16.45 6.41 -7.75
C GLY A 189 15.40 5.42 -7.24
N ILE A 190 14.98 5.55 -5.98
CA ILE A 190 13.99 4.68 -5.35
C ILE A 190 12.63 5.37 -5.39
N GLY A 191 11.64 4.74 -6.03
CA GLY A 191 10.25 5.18 -6.07
C GLY A 191 9.76 5.54 -7.47
N ASP A 192 8.55 5.09 -7.78
CA ASP A 192 7.88 5.27 -9.10
C ASP A 192 6.64 6.15 -8.98
N THR A 193 5.98 6.11 -7.84
CA THR A 193 4.83 6.96 -7.51
C THR A 193 4.89 7.41 -6.06
N ILE A 194 4.30 8.54 -5.76
CA ILE A 194 4.31 9.13 -4.41
C ILE A 194 2.89 9.41 -3.90
N ARG A 195 2.75 9.48 -2.59
CA ARG A 195 1.57 10.02 -1.90
C ARG A 195 2.00 10.87 -0.73
N ILE A 196 1.48 12.09 -0.68
CA ILE A 196 1.51 12.92 0.52
C ILE A 196 0.29 12.57 1.38
N SER A 197 0.49 12.43 2.68
CA SER A 197 -0.57 12.15 3.65
C SER A 197 -0.44 13.08 4.84
N LEU A 198 -1.26 14.10 4.86
CA LEU A 198 -1.30 15.11 5.91
C LEU A 198 -2.49 14.87 6.84
N THR A 199 -2.33 15.25 8.11
CA THR A 199 -3.48 15.43 8.98
C THR A 199 -4.16 16.73 8.59
N PRO A 200 -5.43 16.72 8.12
CA PRO A 200 -6.07 17.93 7.66
C PRO A 200 -6.28 18.93 8.81
N GLU A 201 -5.94 20.18 8.56
CA GLU A 201 -6.30 21.28 9.45
C GLU A 201 -7.81 21.59 9.31
N PRO A 202 -8.47 22.04 10.37
CA PRO A 202 -9.86 22.46 10.27
C PRO A 202 -10.05 23.54 9.19
N GLY A 203 -10.91 23.28 8.21
CA GLY A 203 -11.17 24.21 7.11
C GLY A 203 -10.14 24.19 5.96
N ALA A 204 -9.09 23.43 6.06
CA ALA A 204 -8.11 23.30 4.98
C ALA A 204 -8.69 22.59 3.73
N PRO A 205 -8.29 23.00 2.52
CA PRO A 205 -8.76 22.36 1.29
C PRO A 205 -8.24 20.92 1.21
N ARG A 206 -9.11 19.98 0.81
CA ARG A 206 -8.75 18.57 0.65
C ARG A 206 -7.74 18.33 -0.48
N THR A 207 -7.53 19.32 -1.34
CA THR A 207 -6.55 19.27 -2.43
C THR A 207 -5.13 19.61 -1.99
N GLN A 208 -4.91 20.02 -0.71
CA GLN A 208 -3.59 20.42 -0.22
C GLN A 208 -2.53 19.32 -0.41
N GLU A 209 -2.88 18.06 -0.18
CA GLU A 209 -1.97 16.91 -0.38
C GLU A 209 -1.49 16.79 -1.83
N VAL A 210 -2.35 17.12 -2.80
CA VAL A 210 -2.00 17.10 -4.23
C VAL A 210 -1.11 18.29 -4.61
N VAL A 211 -1.34 19.45 -4.00
CA VAL A 211 -0.52 20.65 -4.25
C VAL A 211 0.90 20.48 -3.69
N VAL A 212 1.04 19.77 -2.57
CA VAL A 212 2.34 19.48 -1.93
C VAL A 212 3.10 18.36 -2.67
N ALA A 213 2.41 17.40 -3.29
CA ALA A 213 3.01 16.29 -4.02
C ALA A 213 3.65 16.72 -5.34
#